data_792a85897b9fbda19d7091ef59e624ab
#
_entry.id   792a85897b9fbda19d7091ef59e624ab
#
_cell.length_a   1.000
_cell.length_b   1.000
_cell.length_c   1.000
_cell.angle_alpha   90.00
_cell.angle_beta   90.00
_cell.angle_gamma   90.00
#
_symmetry.space_group_name_H-M   'P 1'
#
loop_
_entity.id
_entity.type
_entity.pdbx_description
1 polymer ?
#
loop_
_entity_poly.entity_id
_entity_poly.type
_entity_poly.pdbx_seq_one_letter_code
_entity_poly.pdbx_strand_id
1 'polypeptide(L)'
;MKRILAIICLLLCTMIAFAQEPLVPRSTKSYLIANGNPKDAAYLKDKAHQAGLDLGLMVLANRIPTSSKLVGPKPSKHLLKQGLLHLQLPIDDKQNEFAVYHSELFDIPSTINVLQIDDELVTYRSVEKVGNIHLFYHCVRGAFGTRRVAHGKNAVVYKLWDTPERTLLPDLETQDQMAQSEAKKIANTDYPLLIFNDLKSYAYNDQGDLSIGHFLDTMHKYNPDKLLQADLLTPAAWPYLSRVNENQLWNETMRSTMVETLAEKQEFYRKTQMPWMIGNFKIHLADKNRKSTSMEELEWFLSKAAAFDAGFGLDFSTETMRKHGLTHIMLNTIRTWEYLRLSHAFSDKMKEALKDPYSDWHIKKDEDSTFLLYPQHNSRRYFCNFTDDQWEWNSPYTSRFALSICVEGKGSINNLTFMTPNGMLYFPCSIKAGQYLIYDFEGNACITDLNYNKVTDVTAQGESVLNEGTSPVSFNCEVKTEERKKPEVTIRYYTHGEAERLKKKAK
;
A
#
# COMPACT_ATOMS: atom_id res chain seq x y z
N MET A 1 46.64 24.62 -9.95
CA MET A 1 45.65 25.66 -9.77
C MET A 1 44.33 25.40 -10.48
N LYS A 2 44.30 25.19 -11.83
CA LYS A 2 43.02 24.96 -12.56
C LYS A 2 42.16 23.76 -12.04
N ARG A 3 42.78 22.65 -11.61
CA ARG A 3 42.04 21.49 -11.06
C ARG A 3 41.50 21.74 -9.63
N ILE A 4 42.18 22.52 -8.81
CA ILE A 4 41.71 22.89 -7.47
C ILE A 4 40.57 23.89 -7.58
N LEU A 5 40.60 24.82 -8.54
CA LEU A 5 39.51 25.76 -8.79
C LEU A 5 38.23 25.04 -9.27
N ALA A 6 38.38 24.01 -10.12
CA ALA A 6 37.24 23.20 -10.59
C ALA A 6 36.60 22.39 -9.45
N ILE A 7 37.40 21.85 -8.54
CA ILE A 7 36.89 21.10 -7.37
C ILE A 7 36.20 22.06 -6.38
N ILE A 8 36.74 23.26 -6.16
CA ILE A 8 36.12 24.28 -5.31
C ILE A 8 34.81 24.80 -5.95
N CYS A 9 34.75 25.00 -7.27
CA CYS A 9 33.51 25.36 -7.95
C CYS A 9 32.48 24.22 -7.89
N LEU A 10 32.89 22.95 -8.00
CA LEU A 10 31.98 21.81 -7.86
C LEU A 10 31.45 21.68 -6.43
N LEU A 11 32.30 21.87 -5.41
CA LEU A 11 31.91 21.89 -4.01
C LEU A 11 31.02 23.11 -3.65
N LEU A 12 31.30 24.29 -4.22
CA LEU A 12 30.43 25.45 -4.07
C LEU A 12 29.08 25.27 -4.79
N CYS A 13 29.06 24.68 -5.98
CA CYS A 13 27.79 24.35 -6.65
C CYS A 13 26.97 23.32 -5.87
N THR A 14 27.61 22.31 -5.26
CA THR A 14 26.90 21.35 -4.38
C THR A 14 26.46 21.99 -3.06
N MET A 15 27.22 22.91 -2.49
CA MET A 15 26.81 23.64 -1.28
C MET A 15 25.70 24.66 -1.57
N ILE A 16 25.68 25.29 -2.75
CA ILE A 16 24.62 26.22 -3.15
C ILE A 16 23.31 25.45 -3.42
N ALA A 17 23.39 24.21 -3.93
CA ALA A 17 22.18 23.36 -4.11
C ALA A 17 21.53 22.95 -2.76
N PHE A 18 22.31 22.90 -1.67
CA PHE A 18 21.80 22.63 -0.31
C PHE A 18 21.43 23.88 0.50
N ALA A 19 21.68 25.08 -0.04
CA ALA A 19 21.31 26.36 0.60
C ALA A 19 20.00 26.94 0.08
N GLN A 20 19.33 26.26 -0.85
CA GLN A 20 18.03 26.71 -1.36
C GLN A 20 16.96 26.32 -0.35
N GLU A 21 16.27 27.32 0.19
CA GLU A 21 15.09 27.08 1.02
C GLU A 21 13.98 26.46 0.16
N PRO A 22 13.15 25.54 0.71
CA PRO A 22 12.02 25.00 -0.02
C PRO A 22 11.03 26.14 -0.37
N LEU A 23 10.48 26.12 -1.58
CA LEU A 23 9.51 27.12 -2.03
C LEU A 23 8.18 27.00 -1.29
N VAL A 24 7.87 25.82 -0.75
CA VAL A 24 6.69 25.55 0.05
C VAL A 24 7.08 25.08 1.45
N PRO A 25 6.31 25.45 2.50
CA PRO A 25 6.61 25.01 3.86
C PRO A 25 6.46 23.50 4.01
N ARG A 26 7.34 22.88 4.81
CA ARG A 26 7.19 21.48 5.22
C ARG A 26 5.98 21.34 6.15
N SER A 27 5.24 20.24 6.03
CA SER A 27 4.02 20.05 6.81
C SER A 27 3.81 18.60 7.23
N THR A 28 3.51 18.43 8.51
CA THR A 28 3.07 17.14 9.10
C THR A 28 1.59 17.15 9.49
N LYS A 29 0.83 18.19 9.12
CA LYS A 29 -0.59 18.35 9.43
C LYS A 29 -1.41 17.19 8.82
N SER A 30 -2.44 16.74 9.54
CA SER A 30 -3.37 15.70 9.07
C SER A 30 -4.46 16.30 8.20
N TYR A 31 -4.88 15.54 7.19
CA TYR A 31 -5.92 15.91 6.23
C TYR A 31 -6.86 14.73 5.96
N LEU A 32 -8.12 15.02 5.68
CA LEU A 32 -9.01 14.08 5.00
C LEU A 32 -8.76 14.19 3.49
N ILE A 33 -8.56 13.08 2.80
CA ILE A 33 -8.23 13.07 1.37
C ILE A 33 -9.47 12.70 0.56
N ALA A 34 -9.84 13.56 -0.38
CA ALA A 34 -10.89 13.30 -1.34
C ALA A 34 -10.32 12.75 -2.65
N ASN A 35 -10.86 11.61 -3.10
CA ASN A 35 -10.71 11.11 -4.45
C ASN A 35 -11.80 11.73 -5.32
N GLY A 36 -11.44 12.74 -6.09
CA GLY A 36 -12.03 13.43 -7.18
C GLY A 36 -13.50 13.20 -7.60
N ASN A 37 -14.51 13.32 -6.71
CA ASN A 37 -15.86 13.56 -7.17
C ASN A 37 -16.38 14.92 -6.62
N PRO A 38 -16.47 15.97 -7.47
CA PRO A 38 -16.90 17.30 -7.03
C PRO A 38 -18.28 17.35 -6.36
N LYS A 39 -19.18 16.37 -6.64
CA LYS A 39 -20.54 16.35 -6.07
C LYS A 39 -20.56 16.12 -4.56
N ASP A 40 -19.58 15.42 -4.03
CA ASP A 40 -19.48 15.10 -2.60
C ASP A 40 -18.48 15.99 -1.85
N ALA A 41 -17.75 16.85 -2.57
CA ALA A 41 -16.66 17.64 -2.00
C ALA A 41 -17.12 18.58 -0.86
N ALA A 42 -18.26 19.26 -1.03
CA ALA A 42 -18.82 20.15 0.00
C ALA A 42 -19.19 19.39 1.28
N TYR A 43 -19.85 18.25 1.14
CA TYR A 43 -20.20 17.37 2.26
C TYR A 43 -18.96 16.86 2.99
N LEU A 44 -17.96 16.38 2.23
CA LEU A 44 -16.70 15.89 2.80
C LEU A 44 -15.91 16.99 3.50
N LYS A 45 -15.93 18.22 2.96
CA LYS A 45 -15.30 19.39 3.57
C LYS A 45 -15.94 19.73 4.91
N ASP A 46 -17.27 19.79 4.98
CA ASP A 46 -17.98 20.06 6.23
C ASP A 46 -17.67 18.97 7.28
N LYS A 47 -17.61 17.70 6.88
CA LYS A 47 -17.23 16.58 7.77
C LYS A 47 -15.79 16.66 8.24
N ALA A 48 -14.86 17.03 7.37
CA ALA A 48 -13.46 17.26 7.74
C ALA A 48 -13.35 18.37 8.79
N HIS A 49 -13.95 19.53 8.55
CA HIS A 49 -13.96 20.65 9.48
C HIS A 49 -14.59 20.31 10.84
N GLN A 50 -15.71 19.57 10.85
CA GLN A 50 -16.33 19.07 12.09
C GLN A 50 -15.38 18.16 12.89
N ALA A 51 -14.48 17.45 12.20
CA ALA A 51 -13.44 16.61 12.81
C ALA A 51 -12.13 17.38 13.12
N GLY A 52 -12.08 18.68 12.89
CA GLY A 52 -10.87 19.49 13.06
C GLY A 52 -9.79 19.22 12.01
N LEU A 53 -10.19 18.72 10.84
CA LEU A 53 -9.31 18.42 9.71
C LEU A 53 -9.63 19.34 8.55
N ASP A 54 -8.66 19.56 7.68
CA ASP A 54 -8.88 20.14 6.36
C ASP A 54 -8.99 19.04 5.30
N LEU A 55 -9.59 19.36 4.15
CA LEU A 55 -9.73 18.46 3.03
C LEU A 55 -8.57 18.64 2.04
N GLY A 56 -7.82 17.56 1.76
CA GLY A 56 -6.84 17.52 0.69
C GLY A 56 -7.44 16.92 -0.60
N LEU A 57 -6.91 17.32 -1.74
CA LEU A 57 -7.34 16.85 -3.06
C LEU A 57 -6.26 15.99 -3.70
N MET A 58 -6.62 14.76 -4.12
CA MET A 58 -5.76 13.94 -4.96
C MET A 58 -5.92 14.32 -6.43
N VAL A 59 -4.81 14.58 -7.09
CA VAL A 59 -4.73 15.03 -8.49
C VAL A 59 -4.01 13.98 -9.33
N LEU A 60 -4.63 13.55 -10.41
CA LEU A 60 -4.06 12.66 -11.42
C LEU A 60 -4.05 13.40 -12.76
N ALA A 61 -3.06 14.24 -12.99
CA ALA A 61 -3.05 15.16 -14.13
C ALA A 61 -2.33 14.64 -15.38
N ASN A 62 -1.54 13.58 -15.28
CA ASN A 62 -0.74 13.03 -16.40
C ASN A 62 -1.37 11.79 -17.03
N ARG A 63 -2.68 11.79 -17.25
CA ARG A 63 -3.44 10.61 -17.69
C ARG A 63 -4.44 10.96 -18.80
N ILE A 64 -4.37 10.24 -19.91
CA ILE A 64 -5.31 10.35 -21.03
C ILE A 64 -6.21 9.09 -20.99
N PRO A 65 -7.48 9.21 -20.57
CA PRO A 65 -8.43 8.09 -20.63
C PRO A 65 -8.58 7.56 -22.05
N THR A 66 -8.73 6.25 -22.21
CA THR A 66 -8.95 5.62 -23.53
C THR A 66 -10.21 6.08 -24.26
N SER A 67 -11.14 6.72 -23.55
CA SER A 67 -12.34 7.37 -24.11
C SER A 67 -12.11 8.83 -24.56
N SER A 68 -10.90 9.36 -24.38
CA SER A 68 -10.56 10.73 -24.74
C SER A 68 -10.58 10.95 -26.26
N LYS A 69 -10.97 12.15 -26.70
CA LYS A 69 -10.83 12.58 -28.11
C LYS A 69 -9.38 12.62 -28.62
N LEU A 70 -8.39 12.60 -27.73
CA LEU A 70 -6.98 12.44 -28.07
C LEU A 70 -6.64 11.02 -28.47
N VAL A 71 -7.49 10.04 -28.13
CA VAL A 71 -7.27 8.60 -28.41
C VAL A 71 -8.07 8.13 -29.63
N GLY A 72 -9.30 8.55 -29.78
CA GLY A 72 -10.14 8.18 -30.91
C GLY A 72 -11.12 9.27 -31.33
N PRO A 73 -11.65 9.24 -32.56
CA PRO A 73 -11.47 8.24 -33.63
C PRO A 73 -10.13 8.31 -34.39
N LYS A 74 -9.38 9.41 -34.27
CA LYS A 74 -8.03 9.59 -34.79
C LYS A 74 -7.08 9.84 -33.64
N PRO A 75 -6.08 8.94 -33.41
CA PRO A 75 -5.14 9.12 -32.32
C PRO A 75 -4.30 10.39 -32.50
N SER A 76 -4.12 11.13 -31.45
CA SER A 76 -3.27 12.32 -31.43
C SER A 76 -1.82 11.94 -31.64
N LYS A 77 -1.08 12.74 -32.37
CA LYS A 77 0.38 12.64 -32.49
C LYS A 77 1.11 12.84 -31.15
N HIS A 78 0.42 13.44 -30.18
CA HIS A 78 0.89 13.79 -28.84
C HIS A 78 0.69 12.68 -27.80
N LEU A 79 0.26 11.47 -28.20
CA LEU A 79 0.34 10.29 -27.33
C LEU A 79 1.80 9.89 -27.17
N LEU A 80 2.25 9.68 -25.92
CA LEU A 80 3.64 9.36 -25.63
C LEU A 80 4.03 7.98 -26.18
N LYS A 81 5.12 7.96 -26.93
CA LYS A 81 5.64 6.78 -27.62
C LYS A 81 6.84 6.23 -26.86
N GLN A 82 6.87 4.91 -26.66
CA GLN A 82 8.05 4.22 -26.12
C GLN A 82 9.14 4.03 -27.18
N GLY A 83 8.73 3.81 -28.42
CA GLY A 83 9.66 3.59 -29.51
C GLY A 83 8.95 3.29 -30.81
N LEU A 84 9.75 3.16 -31.86
CA LEU A 84 9.36 2.99 -33.25
C LEU A 84 9.76 1.60 -33.74
N LEU A 85 8.86 0.94 -34.45
CA LEU A 85 8.95 -0.38 -35.02
C LEU A 85 8.47 -0.34 -36.48
N HIS A 86 8.63 -1.45 -37.20
CA HIS A 86 8.13 -1.57 -38.55
C HIS A 86 7.44 -2.91 -38.78
N LEU A 87 6.30 -2.92 -39.51
CA LEU A 87 5.67 -4.13 -39.96
C LEU A 87 6.59 -4.94 -40.86
N GLN A 88 6.71 -6.24 -40.60
CA GLN A 88 7.48 -7.16 -41.41
C GLN A 88 6.78 -7.46 -42.74
N LEU A 89 5.49 -7.65 -42.73
CA LEU A 89 4.63 -7.94 -43.87
C LEU A 89 3.44 -6.97 -43.89
N PRO A 90 2.84 -6.73 -45.05
CA PRO A 90 1.58 -5.98 -45.09
C PRO A 90 0.50 -6.76 -44.38
N ILE A 91 -0.44 -6.04 -43.76
CA ILE A 91 -1.63 -6.61 -43.13
C ILE A 91 -2.90 -6.03 -43.75
N ASP A 92 -3.89 -6.87 -43.98
CA ASP A 92 -5.20 -6.42 -44.41
C ASP A 92 -6.07 -5.93 -43.25
N ASP A 93 -7.30 -5.57 -43.53
CA ASP A 93 -8.29 -5.11 -42.51
C ASP A 93 -8.98 -6.26 -41.77
N LYS A 94 -8.59 -7.52 -41.97
CA LYS A 94 -9.17 -8.71 -41.33
C LYS A 94 -8.20 -9.41 -40.39
N GLN A 95 -6.90 -9.31 -40.63
CA GLN A 95 -5.88 -9.99 -39.86
C GLN A 95 -5.82 -9.43 -38.42
N ASN A 96 -5.82 -10.34 -37.44
CA ASN A 96 -5.71 -10.05 -36.01
C ASN A 96 -4.38 -10.53 -35.42
N GLU A 97 -3.47 -10.95 -36.30
CA GLU A 97 -2.11 -11.37 -35.95
C GLU A 97 -1.16 -10.76 -36.96
N PHE A 98 -0.03 -10.29 -36.52
CA PHE A 98 0.99 -9.69 -37.39
C PHE A 98 2.38 -9.68 -36.73
N ALA A 99 3.38 -9.46 -37.48
CA ALA A 99 4.76 -9.39 -37.05
C ALA A 99 5.40 -8.02 -37.28
N VAL A 100 6.23 -7.63 -36.31
CA VAL A 100 7.18 -6.50 -36.48
C VAL A 100 8.61 -7.02 -36.38
N TYR A 101 9.57 -6.23 -36.84
CA TYR A 101 10.98 -6.54 -36.59
C TYR A 101 11.29 -6.47 -35.12
N HIS A 102 12.27 -7.26 -34.66
CA HIS A 102 12.64 -7.38 -33.27
C HIS A 102 12.94 -6.04 -32.60
N SER A 103 12.51 -5.89 -31.35
CA SER A 103 12.83 -4.74 -30.52
C SER A 103 12.81 -5.16 -29.04
N GLU A 104 13.70 -4.60 -28.25
CA GLU A 104 13.75 -4.76 -26.78
C GLU A 104 12.59 -4.03 -26.05
N LEU A 105 11.81 -3.20 -26.76
CA LEU A 105 10.65 -2.50 -26.20
C LEU A 105 9.59 -3.45 -25.60
N PHE A 106 9.56 -4.72 -26.01
CA PHE A 106 8.59 -5.70 -25.50
C PHE A 106 9.04 -6.44 -24.27
N ASP A 107 10.27 -6.22 -23.81
CA ASP A 107 10.77 -6.70 -22.52
C ASP A 107 10.23 -5.83 -21.37
N ILE A 108 9.64 -4.66 -21.68
CA ILE A 108 9.02 -3.76 -20.71
C ILE A 108 7.56 -4.15 -20.53
N PRO A 109 7.10 -4.48 -19.29
CA PRO A 109 5.71 -4.75 -19.02
C PRO A 109 4.79 -3.61 -19.43
N SER A 110 3.67 -3.95 -20.07
CA SER A 110 2.61 -3.02 -20.45
C SER A 110 1.28 -3.57 -19.96
N THR A 111 0.33 -2.68 -19.65
CA THR A 111 -0.95 -3.08 -19.03
C THR A 111 -2.06 -3.23 -20.05
N ILE A 112 -2.16 -2.28 -21.00
CA ILE A 112 -3.19 -2.31 -22.06
C ILE A 112 -2.61 -2.94 -23.32
N ASN A 113 -1.29 -2.89 -23.50
CA ASN A 113 -0.57 -3.38 -24.66
C ASN A 113 -1.00 -2.65 -25.96
N VAL A 114 -0.79 -1.33 -26.02
CA VAL A 114 -1.26 -0.50 -27.13
C VAL A 114 -0.14 -0.24 -28.14
N LEU A 115 -0.45 -0.51 -29.40
CA LEU A 115 0.34 -0.11 -30.58
C LEU A 115 -0.45 0.93 -31.37
N GLN A 116 0.25 1.83 -32.04
CA GLN A 116 -0.29 2.73 -33.05
C GLN A 116 0.33 2.40 -34.40
N ILE A 117 -0.49 2.10 -35.41
CA ILE A 117 -0.08 1.90 -36.81
C ILE A 117 -0.80 2.96 -37.64
N ASP A 118 -0.04 3.94 -38.16
CA ASP A 118 -0.62 5.13 -38.78
C ASP A 118 -1.69 5.80 -37.87
N ASP A 119 -2.94 5.88 -38.33
CA ASP A 119 -4.08 6.42 -37.57
C ASP A 119 -4.91 5.34 -36.86
N GLU A 120 -4.43 4.09 -36.80
CA GLU A 120 -5.10 2.99 -36.11
C GLU A 120 -4.42 2.64 -34.79
N LEU A 121 -5.22 2.47 -33.71
CA LEU A 121 -4.76 1.86 -32.48
C LEU A 121 -5.11 0.37 -32.46
N VAL A 122 -4.16 -0.42 -31.99
CA VAL A 122 -4.25 -1.87 -31.89
C VAL A 122 -3.84 -2.30 -30.51
N THR A 123 -4.68 -3.10 -29.81
CA THR A 123 -4.26 -3.78 -28.59
C THR A 123 -3.95 -5.24 -28.86
N TYR A 124 -3.01 -5.83 -28.14
CA TYR A 124 -2.65 -7.24 -28.26
C TYR A 124 -2.70 -7.94 -26.90
N ARG A 125 -2.99 -9.24 -26.92
CA ARG A 125 -3.04 -10.04 -25.68
C ARG A 125 -1.68 -10.64 -25.34
N SER A 126 -0.94 -11.08 -26.35
CA SER A 126 0.38 -11.68 -26.18
C SER A 126 1.29 -11.34 -27.34
N VAL A 127 2.58 -11.34 -27.07
CA VAL A 127 3.66 -11.16 -28.03
C VAL A 127 4.71 -12.23 -27.81
N GLU A 128 5.21 -12.81 -28.89
CA GLU A 128 6.23 -13.87 -28.87
C GLU A 128 7.42 -13.47 -29.73
N LYS A 129 8.63 -13.67 -29.22
CA LYS A 129 9.86 -13.48 -29.98
C LYS A 129 10.20 -14.74 -30.78
N VAL A 130 10.23 -14.65 -32.10
CA VAL A 130 10.59 -15.75 -32.99
C VAL A 130 11.73 -15.28 -33.87
N GLY A 131 12.96 -15.70 -33.59
CA GLY A 131 14.15 -15.25 -34.30
C GLY A 131 14.32 -13.71 -34.23
N ASN A 132 14.26 -13.04 -35.38
CA ASN A 132 14.42 -11.58 -35.49
C ASN A 132 13.11 -10.82 -35.64
N ILE A 133 12.00 -11.41 -35.19
CA ILE A 133 10.68 -10.77 -35.21
C ILE A 133 9.96 -10.95 -33.90
N HIS A 134 8.95 -10.08 -33.64
CA HIS A 134 7.93 -10.25 -32.65
C HIS A 134 6.57 -10.49 -33.32
N LEU A 135 5.92 -11.60 -32.98
CA LEU A 135 4.59 -11.97 -33.40
C LEU A 135 3.57 -11.53 -32.38
N PHE A 136 2.57 -10.78 -32.79
CA PHE A 136 1.46 -10.33 -31.96
C PHE A 136 0.24 -11.20 -32.19
N TYR A 137 -0.38 -11.66 -31.11
CA TYR A 137 -1.52 -12.55 -31.12
C TYR A 137 -2.74 -11.92 -30.43
N HIS A 138 -3.93 -12.33 -30.91
CA HIS A 138 -5.20 -11.88 -30.38
C HIS A 138 -5.32 -10.35 -30.37
N CYS A 139 -4.95 -9.73 -31.46
CA CYS A 139 -5.00 -8.28 -31.60
C CYS A 139 -6.42 -7.80 -31.79
N VAL A 140 -6.79 -6.74 -31.07
CA VAL A 140 -8.01 -5.97 -31.31
C VAL A 140 -7.64 -4.78 -32.17
N ARG A 141 -7.97 -4.88 -33.46
CA ARG A 141 -7.77 -3.85 -34.49
C ARG A 141 -8.84 -2.76 -34.36
N GLY A 142 -8.50 -1.52 -34.67
CA GLY A 142 -9.42 -0.38 -34.52
C GLY A 142 -9.78 -0.11 -33.06
N ALA A 143 -8.86 -0.34 -32.13
CA ALA A 143 -9.10 -0.17 -30.70
C ALA A 143 -9.47 1.28 -30.36
N PHE A 144 -10.27 1.45 -29.29
CA PHE A 144 -10.71 2.74 -28.76
C PHE A 144 -11.46 3.63 -29.78
N GLY A 145 -12.13 3.01 -30.76
CA GLY A 145 -12.93 3.72 -31.77
C GLY A 145 -12.12 4.25 -32.96
N THR A 146 -10.84 3.90 -33.09
CA THR A 146 -10.07 4.18 -34.30
C THR A 146 -10.51 3.30 -35.47
N ARG A 147 -10.21 3.73 -36.70
CA ARG A 147 -10.63 2.98 -37.88
C ARG A 147 -9.66 1.86 -38.21
N ARG A 148 -10.17 0.63 -38.33
CA ARG A 148 -9.42 -0.52 -38.84
C ARG A 148 -9.21 -0.41 -40.34
N VAL A 149 -7.95 -0.49 -40.78
CA VAL A 149 -7.55 -0.36 -42.19
C VAL A 149 -6.40 -1.32 -42.57
N ALA A 150 -6.16 -1.54 -43.83
CA ALA A 150 -4.97 -2.26 -44.30
C ALA A 150 -3.71 -1.38 -44.16
N HIS A 151 -2.58 -2.00 -43.78
CA HIS A 151 -1.29 -1.34 -43.67
C HIS A 151 -0.22 -2.02 -44.54
N GLY A 152 0.60 -1.23 -45.19
CA GLY A 152 1.64 -1.72 -46.06
C GLY A 152 2.83 -2.35 -45.32
N LYS A 153 3.67 -3.10 -46.04
CA LYS A 153 4.96 -3.55 -45.55
C LYS A 153 5.80 -2.34 -45.12
N ASN A 154 6.51 -2.47 -44.00
CA ASN A 154 7.33 -1.42 -43.39
C ASN A 154 6.51 -0.21 -42.87
N ALA A 155 5.19 -0.30 -42.77
CA ALA A 155 4.40 0.70 -42.06
C ALA A 155 4.96 0.90 -40.63
N VAL A 156 4.99 2.16 -40.19
CA VAL A 156 5.52 2.53 -38.89
C VAL A 156 4.56 2.08 -37.81
N VAL A 157 5.08 1.42 -36.78
CA VAL A 157 4.38 0.98 -35.63
C VAL A 157 4.99 1.62 -34.37
N TYR A 158 4.24 2.39 -33.65
CA TYR A 158 4.69 2.92 -32.36
C TYR A 158 4.16 2.06 -31.21
N LYS A 159 4.99 1.70 -30.25
CA LYS A 159 4.54 1.24 -28.96
C LYS A 159 4.22 2.47 -28.09
N LEU A 160 3.02 2.52 -27.51
CA LEU A 160 2.61 3.63 -26.65
C LEU A 160 2.88 3.31 -25.17
N TRP A 161 3.09 4.36 -24.38
CA TRP A 161 3.06 4.25 -22.92
C TRP A 161 1.63 4.14 -22.41
N ASP A 162 1.38 3.14 -21.57
CA ASP A 162 0.10 2.93 -20.88
C ASP A 162 0.29 2.70 -19.37
N THR A 163 -0.79 2.70 -18.63
CA THR A 163 -0.78 2.60 -17.17
C THR A 163 -1.74 1.53 -16.68
N PRO A 164 -1.54 1.02 -15.45
CA PRO A 164 -2.43 0.04 -14.81
C PRO A 164 -3.91 0.47 -14.77
N GLU A 165 -4.17 1.78 -14.72
CA GLU A 165 -5.53 2.35 -14.71
C GLU A 165 -6.16 2.42 -16.11
N ARG A 166 -5.53 1.79 -17.11
CA ARG A 166 -5.98 1.76 -18.51
C ARG A 166 -6.07 3.15 -19.12
N THR A 167 -5.06 3.97 -18.90
CA THR A 167 -4.88 5.27 -19.53
C THR A 167 -3.60 5.30 -20.38
N LEU A 168 -3.51 6.25 -21.29
CA LEU A 168 -2.31 6.55 -22.04
C LEU A 168 -1.63 7.79 -21.46
N LEU A 169 -0.35 7.96 -21.74
CA LEU A 169 0.40 9.13 -21.32
C LEU A 169 0.52 10.17 -22.46
N PRO A 170 0.53 11.47 -22.13
CA PRO A 170 0.81 12.54 -23.08
C PRO A 170 2.31 12.71 -23.31
N ASP A 171 2.68 13.29 -24.46
CA ASP A 171 4.01 13.87 -24.64
C ASP A 171 4.18 15.15 -23.81
N LEU A 172 5.40 15.71 -23.79
CA LEU A 172 5.73 16.87 -22.97
C LEU A 172 4.84 18.10 -23.26
N GLU A 173 4.57 18.38 -24.54
CA GLU A 173 3.73 19.52 -24.92
C GLU A 173 2.32 19.39 -24.36
N THR A 174 1.71 18.22 -24.52
CA THR A 174 0.36 17.97 -24.00
C THR A 174 0.35 17.87 -22.47
N GLN A 175 1.40 17.30 -21.86
CA GLN A 175 1.59 17.28 -20.40
C GLN A 175 1.53 18.70 -19.83
N ASP A 176 2.26 19.65 -20.42
CA ASP A 176 2.27 21.04 -19.97
C ASP A 176 0.91 21.72 -20.12
N GLN A 177 0.24 21.50 -21.24
CA GLN A 177 -1.12 22.03 -21.46
C GLN A 177 -2.12 21.47 -20.44
N MET A 178 -2.05 20.17 -20.16
CA MET A 178 -2.88 19.52 -19.13
C MET A 178 -2.56 20.04 -17.74
N ALA A 179 -1.27 20.17 -17.38
CA ALA A 179 -0.82 20.69 -16.10
C ALA A 179 -1.34 22.13 -15.87
N GLN A 180 -1.19 23.01 -16.85
CA GLN A 180 -1.71 24.40 -16.75
C GLN A 180 -3.23 24.44 -16.63
N SER A 181 -3.94 23.63 -17.42
CA SER A 181 -5.40 23.55 -17.36
C SER A 181 -5.87 23.10 -15.97
N GLU A 182 -5.25 22.07 -15.41
CA GLU A 182 -5.59 21.54 -14.10
C GLU A 182 -5.22 22.51 -12.98
N ALA A 183 -4.01 23.09 -13.03
CA ALA A 183 -3.57 24.07 -12.05
C ALA A 183 -4.52 25.27 -11.95
N LYS A 184 -5.00 25.80 -13.11
CA LYS A 184 -5.98 26.90 -13.14
C LYS A 184 -7.34 26.52 -12.56
N LYS A 185 -7.82 25.29 -12.78
CA LYS A 185 -9.07 24.80 -12.17
C LYS A 185 -8.93 24.71 -10.65
N ILE A 186 -7.80 24.19 -10.18
CA ILE A 186 -7.52 24.00 -8.75
C ILE A 186 -7.33 25.34 -8.05
N ALA A 187 -6.79 26.35 -8.72
CA ALA A 187 -6.58 27.70 -8.14
C ALA A 187 -7.87 28.33 -7.58
N ASN A 188 -9.01 27.98 -8.15
CA ASN A 188 -10.32 28.47 -7.70
C ASN A 188 -10.96 27.60 -6.61
N THR A 189 -10.22 26.62 -6.08
CA THR A 189 -10.67 25.74 -5.00
C THR A 189 -9.96 26.08 -3.70
N ASP A 190 -10.59 25.74 -2.58
CA ASP A 190 -10.06 25.98 -1.25
C ASP A 190 -9.44 24.73 -0.61
N TYR A 191 -8.94 23.77 -1.41
CA TYR A 191 -8.15 22.65 -0.91
C TYR A 191 -6.75 23.13 -0.52
N PRO A 192 -6.36 23.07 0.76
CA PRO A 192 -5.03 23.52 1.19
C PRO A 192 -3.90 22.56 0.87
N LEU A 193 -4.21 21.29 0.54
CA LEU A 193 -3.25 20.27 0.19
C LEU A 193 -3.60 19.61 -1.14
N LEU A 194 -2.63 19.55 -2.05
CA LEU A 194 -2.69 18.77 -3.28
C LEU A 194 -1.78 17.55 -3.18
N ILE A 195 -2.28 16.41 -3.63
CA ILE A 195 -1.56 15.13 -3.58
C ILE A 195 -1.41 14.61 -5.00
N PHE A 196 -0.17 14.41 -5.41
CA PHE A 196 0.18 13.85 -6.72
C PHE A 196 0.65 12.41 -6.53
N ASN A 197 -0.18 11.49 -6.92
CA ASN A 197 0.20 10.09 -7.04
C ASN A 197 0.68 9.81 -8.45
N ASP A 198 1.65 8.89 -8.60
CA ASP A 198 2.28 8.54 -9.85
C ASP A 198 3.11 9.70 -10.46
N LEU A 199 3.82 10.43 -9.62
CA LEU A 199 4.71 11.51 -10.07
C LEU A 199 5.78 10.96 -11.03
N LYS A 200 6.16 9.69 -10.90
CA LYS A 200 7.10 9.02 -11.81
C LYS A 200 6.65 9.03 -13.27
N SER A 201 5.34 9.02 -13.54
CA SER A 201 4.83 9.01 -14.91
C SER A 201 5.22 10.26 -15.73
N TYR A 202 5.49 11.37 -15.05
CA TYR A 202 5.96 12.61 -15.70
C TYR A 202 7.38 12.50 -16.22
N ALA A 203 8.18 11.56 -15.74
CA ALA A 203 9.55 11.34 -16.16
C ALA A 203 9.71 10.36 -17.35
N TYR A 204 8.62 9.80 -17.87
CA TYR A 204 8.68 8.82 -18.96
C TYR A 204 8.93 9.45 -20.35
N ASN A 205 8.95 10.77 -20.43
CA ASN A 205 9.41 11.50 -21.62
C ASN A 205 10.95 11.69 -21.58
N ASP A 206 11.51 12.21 -22.65
CA ASP A 206 12.96 12.40 -22.81
C ASP A 206 13.60 13.40 -21.84
N GLN A 207 12.81 14.14 -21.06
CA GLN A 207 13.28 15.14 -20.10
C GLN A 207 13.46 14.57 -18.68
N GLY A 208 12.94 13.40 -18.40
CA GLY A 208 13.11 12.73 -17.11
C GLY A 208 12.68 13.59 -15.92
N ASP A 209 13.55 13.73 -14.92
CA ASP A 209 13.29 14.47 -13.68
C ASP A 209 12.97 15.96 -13.91
N LEU A 210 13.52 16.58 -14.95
CA LEU A 210 13.20 17.98 -15.29
C LEU A 210 11.71 18.17 -15.59
N SER A 211 11.04 17.21 -16.22
CA SER A 211 9.60 17.23 -16.44
C SER A 211 8.80 17.23 -15.14
N ILE A 212 9.25 16.48 -14.14
CA ILE A 212 8.64 16.47 -12.81
C ILE A 212 8.74 17.86 -12.19
N GLY A 213 9.94 18.44 -12.23
CA GLY A 213 10.17 19.79 -11.72
C GLY A 213 9.29 20.84 -12.43
N HIS A 214 9.21 20.78 -13.75
CA HIS A 214 8.39 21.68 -14.56
C HIS A 214 6.89 21.58 -14.25
N PHE A 215 6.39 20.35 -14.07
CA PHE A 215 5.02 20.12 -13.64
C PHE A 215 4.74 20.74 -12.27
N LEU A 216 5.60 20.50 -11.29
CA LEU A 216 5.43 21.03 -9.93
C LEU A 216 5.58 22.54 -9.88
N ASP A 217 6.48 23.12 -10.68
CA ASP A 217 6.61 24.57 -10.86
C ASP A 217 5.30 25.17 -11.40
N THR A 218 4.72 24.55 -12.42
CA THR A 218 3.43 24.96 -12.97
C THR A 218 2.32 24.89 -11.92
N MET A 219 2.25 23.82 -11.14
CA MET A 219 1.28 23.69 -10.05
C MET A 219 1.46 24.76 -8.99
N HIS A 220 2.69 25.00 -8.55
CA HIS A 220 3.02 26.03 -7.55
C HIS A 220 2.73 27.44 -8.06
N LYS A 221 3.08 27.76 -9.30
CA LYS A 221 2.85 29.08 -9.91
C LYS A 221 1.38 29.53 -9.86
N TYR A 222 0.46 28.60 -10.12
CA TYR A 222 -0.98 28.89 -10.07
C TYR A 222 -1.59 28.68 -8.67
N ASN A 223 -0.89 28.01 -7.76
CA ASN A 223 -1.38 27.61 -6.45
C ASN A 223 -0.30 27.84 -5.35
N PRO A 224 0.23 29.07 -5.19
CA PRO A 224 1.38 29.34 -4.32
C PRO A 224 1.12 29.08 -2.84
N ASP A 225 -0.14 29.19 -2.40
CA ASP A 225 -0.53 29.01 -1.00
C ASP A 225 -0.88 27.57 -0.64
N LYS A 226 -0.82 26.64 -1.60
CA LYS A 226 -1.18 25.25 -1.38
C LYS A 226 0.04 24.42 -1.05
N LEU A 227 -0.14 23.47 -0.13
CA LEU A 227 0.86 22.45 0.18
C LEU A 227 0.83 21.36 -0.89
N LEU A 228 1.99 20.84 -1.28
CA LEU A 228 2.10 19.80 -2.26
C LEU A 228 2.69 18.52 -1.61
N GLN A 229 2.03 17.40 -1.84
CA GLN A 229 2.50 16.05 -1.47
C GLN A 229 2.66 15.21 -2.72
N ALA A 230 3.70 14.39 -2.78
CA ALA A 230 3.88 13.41 -3.84
C ALA A 230 4.28 12.03 -3.29
N ASP A 231 4.25 11.03 -4.18
CA ASP A 231 4.66 9.66 -3.92
C ASP A 231 6.15 9.40 -4.27
N LEU A 232 6.87 10.42 -4.70
CA LEU A 232 8.26 10.32 -5.10
C LEU A 232 9.01 11.61 -4.73
N LEU A 233 10.24 11.45 -4.21
CA LEU A 233 11.18 12.55 -4.02
C LEU A 233 12.28 12.47 -5.07
N THR A 234 12.45 13.55 -5.83
CA THR A 234 13.57 13.75 -6.74
C THR A 234 14.21 15.12 -6.49
N PRO A 235 15.44 15.37 -6.97
CA PRO A 235 16.07 16.68 -6.85
C PRO A 235 15.21 17.82 -7.41
N ALA A 236 14.56 17.61 -8.57
CA ALA A 236 13.70 18.62 -9.17
C ALA A 236 12.36 18.81 -8.45
N ALA A 237 11.87 17.79 -7.73
CA ALA A 237 10.65 17.86 -6.93
C ALA A 237 10.87 18.49 -5.54
N TRP A 238 12.07 18.35 -4.99
CA TRP A 238 12.38 18.75 -3.62
C TRP A 238 11.96 20.17 -3.23
N PRO A 239 12.16 21.23 -4.06
CA PRO A 239 11.78 22.59 -3.69
C PRO A 239 10.28 22.79 -3.48
N TYR A 240 9.45 22.01 -4.17
CA TYR A 240 8.01 22.19 -4.26
C TYR A 240 7.22 21.33 -3.28
N LEU A 241 7.82 20.27 -2.70
CA LEU A 241 7.07 19.32 -1.88
C LEU A 241 7.04 19.73 -0.41
N SER A 242 5.87 19.71 0.20
CA SER A 242 5.70 19.91 1.64
C SER A 242 5.97 18.62 2.42
N ARG A 243 5.71 17.46 1.81
CA ARG A 243 5.97 16.12 2.33
C ARG A 243 5.93 15.08 1.22
N VAL A 244 6.45 13.90 1.50
CA VAL A 244 6.43 12.75 0.60
C VAL A 244 5.71 11.59 1.27
N ASN A 245 4.80 10.93 0.55
CA ASN A 245 4.19 9.68 0.97
C ASN A 245 4.17 8.72 -0.22
N GLU A 246 5.10 7.78 -0.25
CA GLU A 246 5.05 6.71 -1.24
C GLU A 246 3.72 5.97 -1.07
N ASN A 247 2.92 5.92 -2.13
CA ASN A 247 1.57 5.35 -2.08
C ASN A 247 1.61 3.81 -2.00
N GLN A 248 2.18 3.30 -0.95
CA GLN A 248 2.27 1.87 -0.67
C GLN A 248 1.22 1.50 0.36
N LEU A 249 0.45 0.45 0.05
CA LEU A 249 -0.56 -0.07 0.96
C LEU A 249 0.04 -1.23 1.76
N TRP A 250 0.14 -1.03 3.07
CA TRP A 250 0.66 -2.04 3.98
C TRP A 250 -0.42 -3.07 4.29
N ASN A 251 -0.05 -4.34 4.21
CA ASN A 251 -0.86 -5.49 4.59
C ASN A 251 0.06 -6.67 4.95
N GLU A 252 -0.47 -7.77 5.40
CA GLU A 252 0.30 -8.96 5.81
C GLU A 252 1.27 -9.45 4.72
N THR A 253 0.87 -9.40 3.45
CA THR A 253 1.72 -9.86 2.34
C THR A 253 2.85 -8.90 1.99
N MET A 254 2.68 -7.61 2.27
CA MET A 254 3.68 -6.58 1.99
C MET A 254 4.65 -6.37 3.15
N ARG A 255 4.32 -6.85 4.36
CA ARG A 255 5.13 -6.71 5.56
C ARG A 255 6.57 -7.15 5.34
N SER A 256 6.79 -8.33 4.80
CA SER A 256 8.12 -8.88 4.55
C SER A 256 8.89 -8.15 3.44
N THR A 257 8.22 -7.69 2.40
CA THR A 257 8.89 -7.06 1.25
C THR A 257 9.30 -5.61 1.49
N MET A 258 8.66 -4.93 2.45
CA MET A 258 8.90 -3.50 2.70
C MET A 258 9.85 -3.22 3.86
N VAL A 259 10.07 -4.24 4.67
CA VAL A 259 10.88 -4.19 5.87
C VAL A 259 12.32 -3.78 5.58
N GLU A 260 12.94 -4.39 4.58
CA GLU A 260 14.35 -4.19 4.27
C GLU A 260 14.68 -2.77 3.81
N THR A 261 13.75 -2.09 3.16
CA THR A 261 13.96 -0.75 2.60
C THR A 261 13.51 0.39 3.52
N LEU A 262 12.74 0.08 4.56
CA LEU A 262 12.12 1.11 5.41
C LEU A 262 13.13 1.99 6.14
N ALA A 263 14.13 1.40 6.78
CA ALA A 263 15.15 2.12 7.55
C ALA A 263 16.00 3.02 6.64
N GLU A 264 16.44 2.50 5.49
CA GLU A 264 17.23 3.25 4.51
C GLU A 264 16.46 4.45 3.95
N LYS A 265 15.21 4.25 3.59
CA LYS A 265 14.33 5.33 3.12
C LYS A 265 14.12 6.40 4.18
N GLN A 266 13.88 6.02 5.44
CA GLN A 266 13.74 6.97 6.55
C GLN A 266 14.99 7.83 6.74
N GLU A 267 16.14 7.21 6.68
CA GLU A 267 17.42 7.93 6.78
C GLU A 267 17.62 8.93 5.63
N PHE A 268 17.31 8.51 4.40
CA PHE A 268 17.39 9.37 3.21
C PHE A 268 16.50 10.61 3.35
N TYR A 269 15.23 10.44 3.71
CA TYR A 269 14.29 11.56 3.83
C TYR A 269 14.68 12.52 4.96
N ARG A 270 15.19 12.00 6.08
CA ARG A 270 15.70 12.86 7.17
C ARG A 270 16.90 13.68 6.75
N LYS A 271 17.85 13.10 6.01
CA LYS A 271 19.02 13.82 5.45
C LYS A 271 18.59 14.92 4.48
N THR A 272 17.50 14.76 3.77
CA THR A 272 16.95 15.75 2.84
C THR A 272 15.99 16.74 3.50
N GLN A 273 15.83 16.72 4.82
CA GLN A 273 14.90 17.57 5.57
C GLN A 273 13.44 17.48 5.06
N MET A 274 13.07 16.35 4.51
CA MET A 274 11.72 16.10 4.01
C MET A 274 10.92 15.35 5.08
N PRO A 275 9.73 15.83 5.49
CA PRO A 275 8.80 15.04 6.27
C PRO A 275 8.36 13.84 5.44
N TRP A 276 8.63 12.64 5.94
CA TRP A 276 8.29 11.42 5.24
C TRP A 276 7.23 10.63 5.99
N MET A 277 6.38 9.96 5.21
CA MET A 277 5.34 9.07 5.69
C MET A 277 5.71 7.64 5.29
N ILE A 278 5.34 6.66 6.11
CA ILE A 278 5.67 5.26 5.83
C ILE A 278 4.70 4.57 4.83
N GLY A 279 3.82 5.32 4.20
CA GLY A 279 2.82 4.82 3.27
C GLY A 279 1.40 4.89 3.82
N ASN A 280 0.48 4.17 3.18
CA ASN A 280 -0.92 4.11 3.57
C ASN A 280 -1.24 2.72 4.13
N PHE A 281 -1.85 2.65 5.30
CA PHE A 281 -2.37 1.40 5.84
C PHE A 281 -3.80 1.19 5.34
N LYS A 282 -4.06 0.02 4.74
CA LYS A 282 -5.37 -0.32 4.20
C LYS A 282 -6.15 -1.22 5.14
N ILE A 283 -7.31 -0.73 5.60
CA ILE A 283 -8.29 -1.55 6.32
C ILE A 283 -9.26 -2.14 5.30
N HIS A 284 -9.35 -3.46 5.25
CA HIS A 284 -10.18 -4.19 4.28
C HIS A 284 -10.94 -5.34 4.92
N LEU A 285 -12.01 -5.76 4.28
CA LEU A 285 -12.76 -6.97 4.60
C LEU A 285 -12.10 -8.20 3.97
N ALA A 286 -12.46 -9.37 4.48
CA ALA A 286 -12.08 -10.63 3.87
C ALA A 286 -12.70 -10.76 2.46
N ASP A 287 -11.92 -11.27 1.52
CA ASP A 287 -12.35 -11.62 0.17
C ASP A 287 -11.77 -12.98 -0.26
N LYS A 288 -11.89 -13.35 -1.52
CA LYS A 288 -11.42 -14.65 -2.04
C LYS A 288 -9.91 -14.86 -1.88
N ASN A 289 -9.12 -13.78 -1.82
CA ASN A 289 -7.68 -13.81 -1.93
C ASN A 289 -6.98 -13.40 -0.64
N ARG A 290 -7.70 -12.81 0.32
CA ARG A 290 -7.12 -12.24 1.55
C ARG A 290 -8.08 -12.31 2.72
N LYS A 291 -7.52 -12.40 3.91
CA LYS A 291 -8.23 -12.28 5.19
C LYS A 291 -8.53 -10.83 5.49
N SER A 292 -9.48 -10.57 6.37
CA SER A 292 -9.76 -9.22 6.88
C SER A 292 -8.56 -8.68 7.68
N THR A 293 -8.35 -7.37 7.65
CA THR A 293 -7.28 -6.72 8.42
C THR A 293 -7.34 -7.10 9.90
N SER A 294 -6.22 -7.53 10.46
CA SER A 294 -6.12 -7.92 11.87
C SER A 294 -5.56 -6.78 12.75
N MET A 295 -5.71 -6.91 14.06
CA MET A 295 -5.08 -5.99 15.02
C MET A 295 -3.55 -6.10 14.99
N GLU A 296 -3.02 -7.31 14.79
CA GLU A 296 -1.59 -7.57 14.68
C GLU A 296 -0.95 -6.79 13.53
N GLU A 297 -1.58 -6.83 12.33
CA GLU A 297 -1.10 -6.05 11.18
C GLU A 297 -1.09 -4.55 11.47
N LEU A 298 -2.16 -4.05 12.08
CA LEU A 298 -2.30 -2.64 12.41
C LEU A 298 -1.25 -2.20 13.44
N GLU A 299 -1.08 -2.93 14.54
CA GLU A 299 -0.13 -2.55 15.60
C GLU A 299 1.32 -2.68 15.14
N TRP A 300 1.63 -3.69 14.31
CA TRP A 300 2.95 -3.75 13.67
C TRP A 300 3.23 -2.48 12.86
N PHE A 301 2.30 -2.05 12.01
CA PHE A 301 2.43 -0.84 11.20
C PHE A 301 2.60 0.42 12.07
N LEU A 302 1.78 0.57 13.10
CA LEU A 302 1.84 1.70 14.03
C LEU A 302 3.14 1.71 14.83
N SER A 303 3.67 0.54 15.18
CA SER A 303 4.96 0.43 15.87
C SER A 303 6.11 0.95 15.00
N LYS A 304 6.09 0.68 13.68
CA LYS A 304 7.07 1.23 12.74
C LYS A 304 6.90 2.74 12.55
N ALA A 305 5.66 3.24 12.50
CA ALA A 305 5.41 4.68 12.49
C ALA A 305 6.00 5.37 13.73
N ALA A 306 5.82 4.79 14.92
CA ALA A 306 6.38 5.28 16.17
C ALA A 306 7.92 5.19 16.21
N ALA A 307 8.50 4.09 15.71
CA ALA A 307 9.95 3.88 15.65
C ALA A 307 10.67 4.99 14.89
N PHE A 308 10.11 5.36 13.74
CA PHE A 308 10.68 6.36 12.85
C PHE A 308 10.12 7.76 13.03
N ASP A 309 9.21 7.98 13.98
CA ASP A 309 8.50 9.25 14.13
C ASP A 309 7.84 9.72 12.81
N ALA A 310 7.37 8.76 12.03
CA ALA A 310 6.84 8.98 10.69
C ALA A 310 5.32 9.13 10.71
N GLY A 311 4.79 9.95 9.80
CA GLY A 311 3.35 9.98 9.51
C GLY A 311 2.92 8.79 8.64
N PHE A 312 1.61 8.67 8.44
CA PHE A 312 1.02 7.67 7.56
C PHE A 312 -0.34 8.11 7.05
N GLY A 313 -0.84 7.43 6.03
CA GLY A 313 -2.22 7.53 5.58
C GLY A 313 -3.04 6.30 6.00
N LEU A 314 -4.36 6.47 6.05
CA LEU A 314 -5.32 5.39 6.21
C LEU A 314 -6.20 5.31 4.97
N ASP A 315 -6.30 4.12 4.39
CA ASP A 315 -7.18 3.83 3.25
C ASP A 315 -8.29 2.86 3.69
N PHE A 316 -9.53 3.30 3.59
CA PHE A 316 -10.70 2.49 3.90
C PHE A 316 -11.96 3.00 3.21
N SER A 317 -12.91 2.12 2.95
CA SER A 317 -14.25 2.52 2.50
C SER A 317 -15.23 2.64 3.67
N THR A 318 -16.27 3.43 3.49
CA THR A 318 -17.37 3.51 4.47
C THR A 318 -18.00 2.14 4.71
N GLU A 319 -18.10 1.31 3.67
CA GLU A 319 -18.62 -0.05 3.77
C GLU A 319 -17.71 -0.93 4.64
N THR A 320 -16.39 -0.87 4.42
CA THR A 320 -15.40 -1.57 5.25
C THR A 320 -15.58 -1.22 6.71
N MET A 321 -15.63 0.07 7.02
CA MET A 321 -15.75 0.54 8.40
C MET A 321 -17.06 0.11 9.10
N ARG A 322 -18.13 -0.08 8.35
CA ARG A 322 -19.41 -0.57 8.89
C ARG A 322 -19.43 -2.07 9.14
N LYS A 323 -18.76 -2.85 8.29
CA LYS A 323 -18.82 -4.32 8.29
C LYS A 323 -17.67 -4.99 9.04
N HIS A 324 -16.61 -4.27 9.36
CA HIS A 324 -15.46 -4.82 10.07
C HIS A 324 -15.70 -4.75 11.59
N GLY A 325 -15.76 -5.89 12.25
CA GLY A 325 -16.10 -5.97 13.68
C GLY A 325 -15.12 -5.28 14.62
N LEU A 326 -13.84 -5.12 14.20
CA LEU A 326 -12.81 -4.46 15.01
C LEU A 326 -12.67 -2.96 14.73
N THR A 327 -13.50 -2.36 13.88
CA THR A 327 -13.37 -0.94 13.49
C THR A 327 -13.17 -0.01 14.68
N HIS A 328 -14.00 -0.13 15.70
CA HIS A 328 -13.94 0.76 16.88
C HIS A 328 -12.63 0.57 17.66
N ILE A 329 -12.20 -0.67 17.82
CA ILE A 329 -10.94 -1.02 18.48
C ILE A 329 -9.76 -0.50 17.68
N MET A 330 -9.74 -0.70 16.36
CA MET A 330 -8.69 -0.22 15.47
C MET A 330 -8.53 1.30 15.53
N LEU A 331 -9.64 2.06 15.47
CA LEU A 331 -9.60 3.52 15.56
C LEU A 331 -9.07 4.01 16.92
N ASN A 332 -9.44 3.36 18.01
CA ASN A 332 -8.91 3.67 19.33
C ASN A 332 -7.41 3.33 19.44
N THR A 333 -6.98 2.22 18.86
CA THR A 333 -5.57 1.82 18.83
C THR A 333 -4.74 2.82 18.02
N ILE A 334 -5.20 3.22 16.84
CA ILE A 334 -4.55 4.27 16.04
C ILE A 334 -4.42 5.56 16.84
N ARG A 335 -5.51 6.00 17.46
CA ARG A 335 -5.52 7.20 18.30
C ARG A 335 -4.51 7.11 19.45
N THR A 336 -4.41 5.96 20.09
CA THR A 336 -3.49 5.73 21.22
C THR A 336 -2.04 5.79 20.76
N TRP A 337 -1.67 5.06 19.72
CA TRP A 337 -0.31 5.05 19.19
C TRP A 337 0.12 6.44 18.69
N GLU A 338 -0.74 7.14 17.94
CA GLU A 338 -0.46 8.51 17.45
C GLU A 338 -0.34 9.53 18.59
N TYR A 339 -1.23 9.45 19.59
CA TYR A 339 -1.12 10.30 20.77
C TYR A 339 0.23 10.12 21.49
N LEU A 340 0.68 8.89 21.66
CA LEU A 340 1.95 8.57 22.32
C LEU A 340 3.15 8.97 21.44
N ARG A 341 3.09 8.75 20.13
CA ARG A 341 4.12 9.19 19.20
C ARG A 341 4.27 10.71 19.23
N LEU A 342 3.20 11.46 19.08
CA LEU A 342 3.19 12.93 19.04
C LEU A 342 3.54 13.56 20.40
N SER A 343 3.30 12.86 21.51
CA SER A 343 3.73 13.30 22.85
C SER A 343 5.16 12.86 23.20
N HIS A 344 5.90 12.29 22.25
CA HIS A 344 7.28 11.78 22.44
C HIS A 344 7.41 10.82 23.63
N ALA A 345 6.41 9.95 23.80
CA ALA A 345 6.37 9.00 24.92
C ALA A 345 7.37 7.83 24.76
N PHE A 346 7.80 7.54 23.54
CA PHE A 346 8.78 6.49 23.25
C PHE A 346 10.20 6.99 23.44
N SER A 347 10.97 6.35 24.32
CA SER A 347 12.40 6.62 24.49
C SER A 347 13.20 6.20 23.24
N ASP A 348 14.42 6.69 23.10
CA ASP A 348 15.28 6.30 21.97
C ASP A 348 15.58 4.80 21.98
N LYS A 349 15.73 4.17 23.16
CA LYS A 349 15.88 2.73 23.32
C LYS A 349 14.62 1.96 22.83
N MET A 350 13.42 2.43 23.19
CA MET A 350 12.18 1.84 22.71
C MET A 350 12.05 1.99 21.18
N LYS A 351 12.32 3.19 20.65
CA LYS A 351 12.28 3.43 19.21
C LYS A 351 13.23 2.50 18.47
N GLU A 352 14.43 2.26 19.00
CA GLU A 352 15.39 1.34 18.38
C GLU A 352 14.85 -0.10 18.36
N ALA A 353 14.24 -0.56 19.46
CA ALA A 353 13.61 -1.88 19.50
C ALA A 353 12.40 -2.00 18.56
N LEU A 354 11.60 -0.92 18.41
CA LEU A 354 10.48 -0.86 17.49
C LEU A 354 10.89 -0.90 16.01
N LYS A 355 12.14 -0.54 15.67
CA LYS A 355 12.66 -0.59 14.29
C LYS A 355 12.83 -2.02 13.77
N ASP A 356 13.06 -2.99 14.68
CA ASP A 356 13.20 -4.37 14.28
C ASP A 356 11.95 -4.84 13.51
N PRO A 357 12.11 -5.22 12.23
CA PRO A 357 11.00 -5.56 11.36
C PRO A 357 10.28 -6.84 11.76
N TYR A 358 10.94 -7.72 12.50
CA TYR A 358 10.42 -9.01 12.94
C TYR A 358 9.77 -8.95 14.32
N SER A 359 9.83 -7.78 14.99
CA SER A 359 9.22 -7.58 16.30
C SER A 359 7.79 -7.09 16.18
N ASP A 360 6.91 -7.65 16.99
CA ASP A 360 5.54 -7.23 17.20
C ASP A 360 5.39 -6.58 18.58
N TRP A 361 4.46 -5.63 18.68
CA TRP A 361 4.28 -4.82 19.87
C TRP A 361 2.81 -4.52 20.11
N HIS A 362 2.42 -4.43 21.39
CA HIS A 362 1.07 -4.10 21.81
C HIS A 362 1.08 -3.02 22.87
N ILE A 363 0.14 -2.06 22.78
CA ILE A 363 -0.06 -1.05 23.82
C ILE A 363 -1.36 -1.32 24.57
N LYS A 364 -1.26 -1.47 25.88
CA LYS A 364 -2.39 -1.57 26.77
C LYS A 364 -2.44 -0.35 27.71
N LYS A 365 -3.65 0.15 27.96
CA LYS A 365 -3.88 1.16 28.99
C LYS A 365 -4.11 0.46 30.31
N ASP A 366 -3.32 0.82 31.32
CA ASP A 366 -3.46 0.33 32.69
C ASP A 366 -4.57 1.05 33.47
N GLU A 367 -4.99 0.50 34.63
CA GLU A 367 -6.00 1.07 35.50
C GLU A 367 -5.70 2.52 35.91
N ASP A 368 -4.44 2.84 36.20
CA ASP A 368 -3.95 4.19 36.49
C ASP A 368 -3.90 5.15 35.29
N SER A 369 -4.52 4.81 34.17
CA SER A 369 -4.43 5.57 32.91
C SER A 369 -3.01 5.69 32.35
N THR A 370 -2.10 4.86 32.80
CA THR A 370 -0.73 4.73 32.26
C THR A 370 -0.79 3.83 31.04
N PHE A 371 0.11 4.06 30.08
CA PHE A 371 0.25 3.19 28.92
C PHE A 371 1.46 2.28 29.09
N LEU A 372 1.27 1.01 28.77
CA LEU A 372 2.24 -0.06 28.86
C LEU A 372 2.52 -0.60 27.45
N LEU A 373 3.78 -0.70 27.08
CA LEU A 373 4.25 -1.26 25.80
C LEU A 373 4.75 -2.68 26.05
N TYR A 374 4.12 -3.65 25.41
CA TYR A 374 4.47 -5.07 25.51
C TYR A 374 5.15 -5.53 24.22
N PRO A 375 6.35 -6.13 24.28
CA PRO A 375 6.87 -6.90 23.16
C PRO A 375 6.02 -8.17 23.03
N GLN A 376 5.62 -8.48 21.80
CA GLN A 376 4.84 -9.68 21.48
C GLN A 376 5.64 -10.63 20.59
N HIS A 377 5.40 -11.90 20.77
CA HIS A 377 5.82 -12.95 19.87
C HIS A 377 4.60 -13.68 19.34
N ASN A 378 4.58 -13.98 18.06
CA ASN A 378 3.53 -14.79 17.45
C ASN A 378 4.13 -15.89 16.57
N SER A 379 3.41 -16.99 16.47
CA SER A 379 3.71 -18.06 15.54
C SER A 379 2.41 -18.69 15.04
N ARG A 380 2.49 -19.44 13.94
CA ARG A 380 1.31 -20.07 13.35
C ARG A 380 1.55 -21.53 13.02
N ARG A 381 0.50 -22.33 13.13
CA ARG A 381 0.43 -23.69 12.66
C ARG A 381 -0.75 -23.84 11.70
N TYR A 382 -0.53 -24.55 10.62
CA TYR A 382 -1.55 -24.84 9.61
C TYR A 382 -1.81 -26.33 9.52
N PHE A 383 -3.09 -26.71 9.48
CA PHE A 383 -3.57 -28.09 9.36
C PHE A 383 -4.47 -28.22 8.14
N CYS A 384 -4.20 -29.21 7.29
CA CYS A 384 -5.05 -29.58 6.16
C CYS A 384 -5.66 -30.98 6.30
N ASN A 385 -5.10 -31.81 7.17
CA ASN A 385 -5.63 -33.15 7.52
C ASN A 385 -5.44 -33.36 9.01
N PHE A 386 -6.54 -33.42 9.76
CA PHE A 386 -6.52 -33.65 11.20
C PHE A 386 -6.21 -35.10 11.51
N THR A 387 -5.11 -35.32 12.15
CA THR A 387 -4.83 -36.41 13.08
C THR A 387 -4.44 -35.74 14.38
N ASP A 388 -4.51 -36.45 15.51
CA ASP A 388 -3.97 -35.92 16.77
C ASP A 388 -2.58 -35.40 16.50
N ASP A 389 -2.35 -34.11 16.71
CA ASP A 389 -1.11 -33.45 16.30
C ASP A 389 -0.38 -32.94 17.54
N GLN A 390 0.91 -33.23 17.59
CA GLN A 390 1.84 -32.72 18.60
C GLN A 390 2.94 -31.97 17.88
N TRP A 391 3.27 -30.80 18.39
CA TRP A 391 4.38 -30.00 17.89
C TRP A 391 5.00 -29.19 19.02
N GLU A 392 6.02 -28.44 18.69
CA GLU A 392 6.69 -27.56 19.63
C GLU A 392 6.33 -26.09 19.33
N TRP A 393 5.95 -25.36 20.37
CA TRP A 393 5.91 -23.90 20.35
C TRP A 393 7.17 -23.35 20.99
N ASN A 394 7.80 -22.41 20.32
CA ASN A 394 8.93 -21.66 20.88
C ASN A 394 8.46 -20.28 21.29
N SER A 395 8.59 -19.94 22.55
CA SER A 395 8.24 -18.62 23.09
C SER A 395 9.48 -17.97 23.72
N PRO A 396 9.81 -16.73 23.38
CA PRO A 396 10.87 -15.99 24.07
C PRO A 396 10.43 -15.47 25.46
N TYR A 397 9.20 -15.77 25.86
CA TYR A 397 8.60 -15.25 27.10
C TYR A 397 7.84 -16.33 27.87
N THR A 398 7.93 -16.26 29.18
CA THR A 398 6.96 -16.95 30.06
C THR A 398 5.75 -16.06 30.25
N SER A 399 4.62 -16.44 29.67
CA SER A 399 3.37 -15.67 29.77
C SER A 399 2.14 -16.54 29.53
N ARG A 400 0.97 -16.02 29.87
CA ARG A 400 -0.26 -16.54 29.25
C ARG A 400 -0.14 -16.39 27.74
N PHE A 401 -0.76 -17.29 27.00
CA PHE A 401 -0.85 -17.17 25.55
C PHE A 401 -2.28 -16.86 25.11
N ALA A 402 -2.42 -16.06 24.07
CA ALA A 402 -3.67 -15.82 23.36
C ALA A 402 -3.70 -16.66 22.08
N LEU A 403 -4.89 -16.92 21.55
CA LEU A 403 -5.10 -17.74 20.34
C LEU A 403 -6.00 -17.03 19.33
N SER A 404 -5.70 -17.25 18.04
CA SER A 404 -6.62 -16.99 16.94
C SER A 404 -6.68 -18.24 16.08
N ILE A 405 -7.84 -18.89 16.01
CA ILE A 405 -8.06 -20.13 15.26
C ILE A 405 -9.03 -19.85 14.14
N CYS A 406 -8.57 -19.93 12.90
CA CYS A 406 -9.37 -19.73 11.68
C CYS A 406 -9.71 -21.09 11.07
N VAL A 407 -10.98 -21.31 10.76
CA VAL A 407 -11.44 -22.51 10.05
C VAL A 407 -11.87 -22.10 8.64
N GLU A 408 -11.30 -22.78 7.63
CA GLU A 408 -11.53 -22.50 6.21
C GLU A 408 -12.02 -23.79 5.49
N GLY A 409 -12.51 -23.63 4.26
CA GLY A 409 -13.05 -24.75 3.48
C GLY A 409 -14.51 -25.07 3.82
N LYS A 410 -14.81 -26.32 4.18
CA LYS A 410 -16.16 -26.79 4.53
C LYS A 410 -16.15 -27.67 5.77
N GLY A 411 -17.21 -27.60 6.57
CA GLY A 411 -17.33 -28.37 7.81
C GLY A 411 -17.12 -27.51 9.05
N SER A 412 -16.84 -28.17 10.18
CA SER A 412 -16.56 -27.55 11.47
C SER A 412 -15.57 -28.37 12.30
N ILE A 413 -14.95 -27.70 13.26
CA ILE A 413 -14.21 -28.33 14.34
C ILE A 413 -14.92 -28.05 15.66
N ASN A 414 -14.92 -29.03 16.58
CA ASN A 414 -15.67 -28.94 17.82
C ASN A 414 -14.80 -29.42 18.98
N ASN A 415 -15.13 -28.94 20.20
CA ASN A 415 -14.51 -29.43 21.44
C ASN A 415 -12.98 -29.38 21.40
N LEU A 416 -12.44 -28.16 21.20
CA LEU A 416 -11.01 -27.97 21.01
C LEU A 416 -10.26 -28.06 22.32
N THR A 417 -9.17 -28.84 22.33
CA THR A 417 -8.31 -29.02 23.50
C THR A 417 -6.86 -28.73 23.12
N PHE A 418 -6.21 -27.88 23.90
CA PHE A 418 -4.76 -27.70 23.89
C PHE A 418 -4.17 -28.26 25.19
N MET A 419 -3.14 -29.06 25.07
CA MET A 419 -2.35 -29.52 26.21
C MET A 419 -0.94 -28.95 26.11
N THR A 420 -0.44 -28.38 27.18
CA THR A 420 0.92 -27.89 27.36
C THR A 420 1.52 -28.51 28.62
N PRO A 421 2.82 -28.39 28.87
CA PRO A 421 3.41 -28.84 30.13
C PRO A 421 2.80 -28.19 31.39
N ASN A 422 2.19 -27.02 31.23
CA ASN A 422 1.63 -26.24 32.33
C ASN A 422 0.12 -26.43 32.53
N GLY A 423 -0.55 -27.26 31.71
CA GLY A 423 -1.97 -27.54 31.86
C GLY A 423 -2.72 -27.72 30.55
N MET A 424 -4.02 -27.78 30.66
CA MET A 424 -4.96 -27.98 29.57
C MET A 424 -5.85 -26.76 29.42
N LEU A 425 -6.06 -26.34 28.19
CA LEU A 425 -7.01 -25.32 27.79
C LEU A 425 -8.07 -25.94 26.88
N TYR A 426 -9.34 -25.85 27.28
CA TYR A 426 -10.46 -26.49 26.60
C TYR A 426 -11.51 -25.46 26.19
N PHE A 427 -12.03 -25.58 24.95
CA PHE A 427 -13.09 -24.76 24.40
C PHE A 427 -14.29 -25.64 24.00
N PRO A 428 -15.38 -25.67 24.83
CA PRO A 428 -16.61 -26.41 24.54
C PRO A 428 -17.45 -25.68 23.47
N CYS A 429 -16.97 -25.61 22.24
CA CYS A 429 -17.64 -24.87 21.19
C CYS A 429 -17.51 -25.57 19.83
N SER A 430 -18.24 -25.05 18.86
CA SER A 430 -18.18 -25.47 17.45
C SER A 430 -17.82 -24.28 16.60
N ILE A 431 -16.72 -24.40 15.84
CA ILE A 431 -16.25 -23.37 14.91
C ILE A 431 -16.49 -23.88 13.50
N LYS A 432 -17.29 -23.17 12.74
CA LYS A 432 -17.62 -23.50 11.34
C LYS A 432 -16.58 -22.90 10.38
N ALA A 433 -16.48 -23.47 9.18
CA ALA A 433 -15.74 -22.85 8.11
C ALA A 433 -16.23 -21.40 7.87
N GLY A 434 -15.29 -20.46 7.72
CA GLY A 434 -15.59 -19.04 7.65
C GLY A 434 -15.68 -18.32 9.00
N GLN A 435 -15.16 -18.92 10.06
CA GLN A 435 -15.17 -18.34 11.41
C GLN A 435 -13.79 -18.37 12.07
N TYR A 436 -13.61 -17.47 13.05
CA TYR A 436 -12.51 -17.50 14.00
C TYR A 436 -13.00 -17.84 15.40
N LEU A 437 -12.19 -18.54 16.17
CA LEU A 437 -12.17 -18.47 17.62
C LEU A 437 -11.06 -17.53 18.03
N ILE A 438 -11.39 -16.50 18.77
CA ILE A 438 -10.42 -15.56 19.37
C ILE A 438 -10.41 -15.79 20.87
N TYR A 439 -9.23 -15.97 21.45
CA TYR A 439 -9.00 -16.10 22.88
C TYR A 439 -7.89 -15.13 23.29
N ASP A 440 -8.19 -14.22 24.20
CA ASP A 440 -7.29 -13.14 24.61
C ASP A 440 -6.44 -13.49 25.84
N PHE A 441 -5.52 -12.61 26.21
CA PHE A 441 -4.63 -12.76 27.36
C PHE A 441 -5.37 -12.65 28.71
N GLU A 442 -6.56 -12.09 28.75
CA GLU A 442 -7.43 -11.98 29.90
C GLU A 442 -8.26 -13.27 30.13
N GLY A 443 -8.27 -14.18 29.17
CA GLY A 443 -9.02 -15.43 29.23
C GLY A 443 -10.41 -15.35 28.61
N ASN A 444 -10.77 -14.24 27.93
CA ASN A 444 -12.03 -14.14 27.23
C ASN A 444 -11.94 -14.85 25.87
N ALA A 445 -13.00 -15.55 25.50
CA ALA A 445 -13.08 -16.20 24.20
C ALA A 445 -14.40 -15.88 23.50
N CYS A 446 -14.34 -15.75 22.18
CA CYS A 446 -15.52 -15.59 21.34
C CYS A 446 -15.32 -16.17 19.95
N ILE A 447 -16.40 -16.57 19.31
CA ILE A 447 -16.44 -16.91 17.88
C ILE A 447 -16.85 -15.66 17.12
N THR A 448 -16.12 -15.40 16.02
CA THR A 448 -16.41 -14.30 15.08
C THR A 448 -16.54 -14.83 13.65
N ASP A 449 -17.11 -14.02 12.75
CA ASP A 449 -17.00 -14.26 11.30
C ASP A 449 -15.59 -13.87 10.78
N LEU A 450 -15.36 -14.01 9.48
CA LEU A 450 -14.09 -13.64 8.83
C LEU A 450 -13.78 -12.13 8.86
N ASN A 451 -14.75 -11.30 9.20
CA ASN A 451 -14.60 -9.87 9.38
C ASN A 451 -14.58 -9.44 10.85
N TYR A 452 -14.34 -10.39 11.74
CA TYR A 452 -14.29 -10.21 13.21
C TYR A 452 -15.60 -9.73 13.85
N ASN A 453 -16.75 -9.85 13.15
CA ASN A 453 -18.03 -9.60 13.80
C ASN A 453 -18.34 -10.74 14.77
N LYS A 454 -18.59 -10.40 16.02
CA LYS A 454 -18.85 -11.38 17.09
C LYS A 454 -20.12 -12.17 16.80
N VAL A 455 -20.02 -13.49 16.83
CA VAL A 455 -21.13 -14.44 16.66
C VAL A 455 -21.64 -14.90 18.02
N THR A 456 -20.74 -15.32 18.92
CA THR A 456 -21.09 -15.80 20.26
C THR A 456 -19.89 -15.76 21.18
N ASP A 457 -20.15 -15.65 22.50
CA ASP A 457 -19.12 -15.86 23.51
C ASP A 457 -18.86 -17.35 23.73
N VAL A 458 -17.65 -17.67 24.16
CA VAL A 458 -17.21 -19.01 24.52
C VAL A 458 -16.59 -18.96 25.91
N THR A 459 -16.94 -19.91 26.78
CA THR A 459 -16.27 -20.03 28.06
C THR A 459 -15.12 -21.02 27.94
N ALA A 460 -13.90 -20.50 27.94
CA ALA A 460 -12.70 -21.32 28.00
C ALA A 460 -12.56 -21.96 29.39
N GLN A 461 -12.01 -23.18 29.45
CA GLN A 461 -11.77 -23.91 30.71
C GLN A 461 -10.28 -24.29 30.77
N GLY A 462 -9.66 -24.03 31.93
CA GLY A 462 -8.26 -24.32 32.18
C GLY A 462 -7.34 -23.12 31.99
N GLU A 463 -6.05 -23.37 31.90
CA GLU A 463 -5.02 -22.32 31.86
C GLU A 463 -4.23 -22.33 30.56
N SER A 464 -3.75 -21.17 30.18
CA SER A 464 -3.03 -20.92 28.93
C SER A 464 -1.63 -20.33 29.16
N VAL A 465 -0.77 -21.05 29.88
CA VAL A 465 0.59 -20.57 30.16
C VAL A 465 1.62 -21.34 29.32
N LEU A 466 2.53 -20.60 28.70
CA LEU A 466 3.75 -21.12 28.10
C LEU A 466 4.98 -20.60 28.85
N ASN A 467 5.98 -21.45 29.02
CA ASN A 467 7.28 -21.04 29.54
C ASN A 467 8.16 -20.50 28.40
N GLU A 468 9.15 -19.69 28.77
CA GLU A 468 10.24 -19.32 27.89
C GLU A 468 10.96 -20.56 27.38
N GLY A 469 11.35 -20.56 26.10
CA GLY A 469 11.95 -21.69 25.41
C GLY A 469 10.92 -22.50 24.62
N THR A 470 11.26 -23.76 24.37
CA THR A 470 10.45 -24.68 23.56
C THR A 470 9.54 -25.51 24.47
N SER A 471 8.23 -25.47 24.18
CA SER A 471 7.21 -26.23 24.88
C SER A 471 6.49 -27.20 23.95
N PRO A 472 6.37 -28.50 24.28
CA PRO A 472 5.54 -29.43 23.52
C PRO A 472 4.05 -29.04 23.69
N VAL A 473 3.33 -29.01 22.59
CA VAL A 473 1.90 -28.72 22.55
C VAL A 473 1.18 -29.83 21.79
N SER A 474 0.08 -30.29 22.32
CA SER A 474 -0.85 -31.13 21.58
C SER A 474 -2.19 -30.43 21.39
N PHE A 475 -2.76 -30.63 20.21
CA PHE A 475 -4.05 -30.10 19.83
C PHE A 475 -4.98 -31.21 19.39
N ASN A 476 -6.17 -31.25 19.97
CA ASN A 476 -7.20 -32.21 19.63
C ASN A 476 -8.54 -31.50 19.39
N CYS A 477 -9.30 -32.00 18.43
CA CYS A 477 -10.66 -31.54 18.17
C CYS A 477 -11.48 -32.61 17.41
N GLU A 478 -12.80 -32.53 17.53
CA GLU A 478 -13.71 -33.33 16.73
C GLU A 478 -13.96 -32.63 15.39
N VAL A 479 -13.74 -33.34 14.28
CA VAL A 479 -14.00 -32.80 12.93
C VAL A 479 -15.33 -33.31 12.43
N LYS A 480 -16.25 -32.40 12.04
CA LYS A 480 -17.52 -32.71 11.36
C LYS A 480 -17.50 -32.16 9.95
N THR A 481 -17.59 -33.06 8.99
CA THR A 481 -17.69 -32.72 7.56
C THR A 481 -18.44 -33.83 6.82
N GLU A 482 -19.27 -33.45 5.86
CA GLU A 482 -19.95 -34.37 4.95
C GLU A 482 -19.09 -34.65 3.69
N GLU A 483 -17.98 -33.94 3.52
CA GLU A 483 -17.10 -34.05 2.38
C GLU A 483 -15.86 -34.91 2.65
N ARG A 484 -15.24 -35.43 1.58
CA ARG A 484 -13.98 -36.17 1.68
C ARG A 484 -12.84 -35.31 2.18
N LYS A 485 -12.88 -33.98 1.88
CA LYS A 485 -11.85 -33.01 2.31
C LYS A 485 -12.26 -32.42 3.66
N LYS A 486 -11.40 -32.58 4.66
CA LYS A 486 -11.55 -31.98 5.98
C LYS A 486 -11.38 -30.45 5.89
N PRO A 487 -11.93 -29.65 6.84
CA PRO A 487 -11.68 -28.23 6.91
C PRO A 487 -10.19 -27.95 7.11
N GLU A 488 -9.75 -26.80 6.62
CA GLU A 488 -8.39 -26.29 6.84
C GLU A 488 -8.41 -25.40 8.07
N VAL A 489 -7.40 -25.53 8.94
CA VAL A 489 -7.34 -24.77 10.18
C VAL A 489 -5.99 -24.10 10.32
N THR A 490 -6.01 -22.80 10.57
CA THR A 490 -4.84 -22.01 10.94
C THR A 490 -4.96 -21.63 12.40
N ILE A 491 -3.99 -22.03 13.22
CA ILE A 491 -3.86 -21.63 14.62
C ILE A 491 -2.72 -20.61 14.69
N ARG A 492 -2.98 -19.44 15.25
CA ARG A 492 -1.98 -18.49 15.68
C ARG A 492 -1.97 -18.44 17.20
N TYR A 493 -0.81 -18.42 17.82
CA TYR A 493 -0.67 -18.14 19.23
C TYR A 493 0.21 -16.91 19.44
N TYR A 494 -0.03 -16.23 20.53
CA TYR A 494 0.64 -15.00 20.91
C TYR A 494 1.12 -15.13 22.35
N THR A 495 2.36 -14.71 22.61
CA THR A 495 2.91 -14.52 23.97
C THR A 495 3.47 -13.11 24.08
N HIS A 496 3.67 -12.61 25.28
CA HIS A 496 4.23 -11.28 25.50
C HIS A 496 5.29 -11.28 26.60
N GLY A 497 6.29 -10.39 26.45
CA GLY A 497 7.30 -10.14 27.49
C GLY A 497 6.81 -9.14 28.54
N GLU A 498 7.74 -8.70 29.38
CA GLU A 498 7.50 -7.67 30.37
C GLU A 498 7.18 -6.33 29.72
N ALA A 499 6.23 -5.62 30.32
CA ALA A 499 5.81 -4.32 29.84
C ALA A 499 6.80 -3.21 30.17
N GLU A 500 7.03 -2.34 29.21
CA GLU A 500 7.71 -1.06 29.46
C GLU A 500 6.68 0.07 29.64
N ARG A 501 6.83 0.85 30.71
CA ARG A 501 5.93 1.99 31.01
C ARG A 501 6.26 3.18 30.10
N LEU A 502 5.24 3.66 29.38
CA LEU A 502 5.34 4.84 28.52
C LEU A 502 5.12 6.11 29.34
N LYS A 503 6.10 7.02 29.30
CA LYS A 503 6.05 8.30 30.03
C LYS A 503 6.04 9.44 29.02
N LYS A 504 5.08 10.37 29.18
CA LYS A 504 5.16 11.63 28.42
C LYS A 504 6.46 12.36 28.76
N LYS A 505 7.17 12.85 27.75
CA LYS A 505 8.21 13.85 28.01
C LYS A 505 7.54 15.09 28.61
N ALA A 506 7.98 15.49 29.80
CA ALA A 506 7.63 16.80 30.34
C ALA A 506 8.06 17.87 29.32
N LYS A 507 7.13 18.79 29.01
CA LYS A 507 7.45 19.94 28.14
C LYS A 507 8.48 20.84 28.77
#